data_9fae48cec183ec212f6a97ebc41d932e
#
_entry.id   9fae48cec183ec212f6a97ebc41d932e
#
_cell.length_a   1.000
_cell.length_b   1.000
_cell.length_c   1.000
_cell.angle_alpha   90.00
_cell.angle_beta   90.00
_cell.angle_gamma   90.00
#
_symmetry.space_group_name_H-M   'P 1'
#
loop_
_entity.id
_entity.type
_entity.pdbx_description
1 polymer ?
#
loop_
_entity_poly.entity_id
_entity_poly.type
_entity_poly.pdbx_seq_one_letter_code
_entity_poly.pdbx_strand_id
1 'polypeptide(L)'
;MVNALTPKHLAEKRAGFHELFFDLIFVYAIQKIAHVILTTQNGSISADLFFKYIVMSLFLWLMWSHQTFFTNRFGQVTFKDVSFMMFNMFIMVFLSNSLYPDFEKTFFPFFLCVAIMYLSIGLQYLLHIRTGLDYGDKRTCQAFATVAFVISFLSFLSLVLPQSIHYIPGFLGVFIAATGLIPFQKYLVLSPVNMMHLVERFSLLTIIIFGEVLVGLASSSFSIDHFSYIYIFQFMILISLFGVYWIITENYINHKLSSIGFRLSYTHLLINIALGVINAAIVFSNNNKLNDLFEINMMYISVLIFYIGLWLITPYFHNELTNAKYISSSLGILVVSYIISLIFKGHDQVMIISVSVATFCIMLIYFKNQRLRQSDA
;
A
#
# COMPACT_ATOMS: atom_id res chain seq x y z
N MET A 1 -26.25 31.33 -2.55
CA MET A 1 -24.92 31.86 -2.90
C MET A 1 -23.88 31.16 -2.02
N VAL A 2 -23.26 30.11 -2.54
CA VAL A 2 -22.14 29.45 -1.88
C VAL A 2 -20.92 30.28 -2.23
N ASN A 3 -20.40 31.02 -1.25
CA ASN A 3 -19.11 31.68 -1.40
C ASN A 3 -18.08 30.59 -1.74
N ALA A 4 -17.49 30.69 -2.92
CA ALA A 4 -16.34 29.90 -3.31
C ALA A 4 -15.25 30.18 -2.28
N LEU A 5 -15.09 29.26 -1.32
CA LEU A 5 -13.99 29.29 -0.38
C LEU A 5 -12.71 29.16 -1.21
N THR A 6 -11.94 30.21 -1.23
CA THR A 6 -10.58 30.20 -1.79
C THR A 6 -9.85 28.98 -1.21
N PRO A 7 -9.25 28.12 -2.05
CA PRO A 7 -8.51 26.96 -1.54
C PRO A 7 -7.44 27.50 -0.57
N LYS A 8 -7.49 26.98 0.67
CA LYS A 8 -6.45 27.24 1.67
C LYS A 8 -5.12 26.84 1.00
N HIS A 9 -4.29 27.80 0.64
CA HIS A 9 -2.95 27.51 0.12
C HIS A 9 -2.20 26.83 1.25
N LEU A 10 -2.17 25.48 1.20
CA LEU A 10 -1.40 24.69 2.13
C LEU A 10 0.08 24.96 1.84
N ALA A 11 0.81 25.44 2.85
CA ALA A 11 2.26 25.59 2.74
C ALA A 11 2.90 24.27 2.31
N GLU A 12 3.95 24.32 1.52
CA GLU A 12 4.70 23.12 1.14
C GLU A 12 5.15 22.40 2.41
N LYS A 13 4.72 21.15 2.54
CA LYS A 13 5.08 20.26 3.65
C LYS A 13 5.81 19.07 3.07
N ARG A 14 6.95 18.73 3.64
CA ARG A 14 7.73 17.53 3.30
C ARG A 14 7.70 16.53 4.45
N ALA A 15 7.94 15.26 4.13
CA ALA A 15 8.02 14.21 5.13
C ALA A 15 9.18 14.46 6.10
N GLY A 16 8.88 14.44 7.40
CA GLY A 16 9.88 14.59 8.45
C GLY A 16 10.62 13.28 8.76
N PHE A 17 11.84 13.35 9.30
CA PHE A 17 12.61 12.16 9.66
C PHE A 17 11.88 11.22 10.64
N HIS A 18 11.10 11.76 11.56
CA HIS A 18 10.27 10.96 12.48
C HIS A 18 9.16 10.20 11.75
N GLU A 19 8.60 10.77 10.67
CA GLU A 19 7.62 10.12 9.81
C GLU A 19 8.26 8.99 8.99
N LEU A 20 9.47 9.22 8.46
CA LEU A 20 10.24 8.21 7.74
C LEU A 20 10.62 7.03 8.65
N PHE A 21 10.99 7.33 9.90
CA PHE A 21 11.30 6.29 10.88
C PHE A 21 10.05 5.47 11.24
N PHE A 22 8.88 6.13 11.32
CA PHE A 22 7.61 5.43 11.47
C PHE A 22 7.32 4.47 10.32
N ASP A 23 7.59 4.89 9.07
CA ASP A 23 7.39 4.06 7.89
C ASP A 23 8.26 2.81 7.90
N LEU A 24 9.52 2.90 8.35
CA LEU A 24 10.42 1.76 8.46
C LEU A 24 9.88 0.64 9.39
N ILE A 25 9.19 1.00 10.47
CA ILE A 25 8.59 0.00 11.36
C ILE A 25 7.44 -0.74 10.69
N PHE A 26 6.64 -0.02 9.89
CA PHE A 26 5.57 -0.66 9.11
C PHE A 26 6.13 -1.61 8.04
N VAL A 27 7.29 -1.31 7.46
CA VAL A 27 7.96 -2.21 6.52
C VAL A 27 8.33 -3.52 7.18
N TYR A 28 8.85 -3.51 8.41
CA TYR A 28 9.10 -4.73 9.17
C TYR A 28 7.83 -5.60 9.32
N ALA A 29 6.68 -4.98 9.58
CA ALA A 29 5.39 -5.68 9.62
C ALA A 29 4.99 -6.24 8.25
N ILE A 30 5.17 -5.46 7.17
CA ILE A 30 4.87 -5.89 5.79
C ILE A 30 5.74 -7.09 5.40
N GLN A 31 7.03 -7.09 5.75
CA GLN A 31 7.92 -8.23 5.54
C GLN A 31 7.41 -9.50 6.23
N LYS A 32 6.96 -9.38 7.48
CA LYS A 32 6.35 -10.52 8.21
C LYS A 32 5.11 -11.07 7.49
N ILE A 33 4.25 -10.21 6.97
CA ILE A 33 3.07 -10.63 6.21
C ILE A 33 3.45 -11.30 4.89
N ALA A 34 4.48 -10.82 4.19
CA ALA A 34 4.93 -11.43 2.94
C ALA A 34 5.33 -12.91 3.13
N HIS A 35 5.87 -13.28 4.28
CA HIS A 35 6.19 -14.67 4.59
C HIS A 35 4.96 -15.59 4.69
N VAL A 36 3.76 -15.06 4.94
CA VAL A 36 2.51 -15.86 5.02
C VAL A 36 2.23 -16.58 3.70
N ILE A 37 2.46 -15.91 2.57
CA ILE A 37 2.21 -16.47 1.23
C ILE A 37 3.41 -17.25 0.65
N LEU A 38 4.51 -17.41 1.40
CA LEU A 38 5.65 -18.23 0.97
C LEU A 38 5.49 -19.72 1.34
N THR A 39 4.35 -20.10 1.92
CA THR A 39 4.03 -21.51 2.25
C THR A 39 3.16 -22.13 1.16
N THR A 40 3.61 -23.26 0.63
CA THR A 40 2.89 -23.97 -0.44
C THR A 40 2.30 -25.29 0.07
N GLN A 41 1.17 -25.68 -0.53
CA GLN A 41 0.51 -26.98 -0.32
C GLN A 41 0.12 -27.53 -1.70
N ASN A 42 0.55 -28.75 -2.02
CA ASN A 42 0.22 -29.42 -3.28
C ASN A 42 0.49 -28.58 -4.56
N GLY A 43 1.59 -27.82 -4.60
CA GLY A 43 1.96 -27.01 -5.75
C GLY A 43 1.14 -25.72 -5.92
N SER A 44 0.45 -25.28 -4.89
CA SER A 44 -0.28 -24.00 -4.88
C SER A 44 -0.22 -23.34 -3.50
N ILE A 45 -0.58 -22.06 -3.43
CA ILE A 45 -0.83 -21.36 -2.17
C ILE A 45 -2.32 -21.50 -1.88
N SER A 46 -2.68 -21.91 -0.66
CA SER A 46 -4.09 -22.09 -0.33
C SER A 46 -4.85 -20.74 -0.34
N ALA A 47 -6.15 -20.79 -0.69
CA ALA A 47 -7.01 -19.61 -0.66
C ALA A 47 -7.08 -18.97 0.73
N ASP A 48 -6.99 -19.77 1.79
CA ASP A 48 -6.94 -19.31 3.19
C ASP A 48 -5.69 -18.44 3.45
N LEU A 49 -4.52 -18.85 2.98
CA LEU A 49 -3.29 -18.06 3.13
C LEU A 49 -3.35 -16.75 2.34
N PHE A 50 -3.90 -16.75 1.13
CA PHE A 50 -4.14 -15.52 0.38
C PHE A 50 -5.11 -14.59 1.09
N PHE A 51 -6.21 -15.12 1.62
CA PHE A 51 -7.17 -14.35 2.40
C PHE A 51 -6.51 -13.72 3.63
N LYS A 52 -5.73 -14.49 4.40
CA LYS A 52 -4.99 -14.02 5.57
C LYS A 52 -3.99 -12.92 5.19
N TYR A 53 -3.25 -13.10 4.11
CA TYR A 53 -2.32 -12.11 3.57
C TYR A 53 -3.02 -10.78 3.26
N ILE A 54 -4.16 -10.82 2.55
CA ILE A 54 -4.94 -9.63 2.18
C ILE A 54 -5.48 -8.93 3.43
N VAL A 55 -6.06 -9.70 4.36
CA VAL A 55 -6.64 -9.15 5.59
C VAL A 55 -5.58 -8.50 6.47
N MET A 56 -4.44 -9.15 6.70
CA MET A 56 -3.33 -8.58 7.45
C MET A 56 -2.79 -7.32 6.78
N SER A 57 -2.61 -7.34 5.45
CA SER A 57 -2.17 -6.17 4.68
C SER A 57 -3.15 -5.01 4.81
N LEU A 58 -4.45 -5.29 4.78
CA LEU A 58 -5.50 -4.29 4.96
C LEU A 58 -5.47 -3.67 6.36
N PHE A 59 -5.34 -4.47 7.42
CA PHE A 59 -5.22 -3.96 8.79
C PHE A 59 -4.03 -3.02 8.95
N LEU A 60 -2.84 -3.46 8.52
CA LEU A 60 -1.64 -2.64 8.59
C LEU A 60 -1.77 -1.35 7.81
N TRP A 61 -2.26 -1.45 6.58
CA TRP A 61 -2.44 -0.28 5.73
C TRP A 61 -3.38 0.75 6.32
N LEU A 62 -4.51 0.33 6.88
CA LEU A 62 -5.49 1.23 7.47
C LEU A 62 -4.94 1.93 8.71
N MET A 63 -4.22 1.23 9.60
CA MET A 63 -3.57 1.83 10.75
C MET A 63 -2.53 2.87 10.33
N TRP A 64 -1.68 2.52 9.38
CA TRP A 64 -0.69 3.43 8.81
C TRP A 64 -1.32 4.65 8.15
N SER A 65 -2.36 4.44 7.34
CA SER A 65 -3.07 5.51 6.64
C SER A 65 -3.75 6.48 7.60
N HIS A 66 -4.43 6.00 8.65
CA HIS A 66 -5.09 6.87 9.63
C HIS A 66 -4.08 7.75 10.37
N GLN A 67 -2.93 7.20 10.75
CA GLN A 67 -1.84 8.00 11.34
C GLN A 67 -1.26 8.98 10.32
N THR A 68 -1.06 8.56 9.09
CA THR A 68 -0.55 9.40 8.00
C THR A 68 -1.51 10.55 7.67
N PHE A 69 -2.82 10.31 7.69
CA PHE A 69 -3.82 11.36 7.52
C PHE A 69 -3.82 12.38 8.65
N PHE A 70 -3.52 11.98 9.89
CA PHE A 70 -3.31 12.91 10.99
C PHE A 70 -2.07 13.78 10.74
N THR A 71 -0.93 13.16 10.51
CA THR A 71 0.33 13.90 10.32
C THR A 71 0.26 14.80 9.11
N ASN A 72 -0.40 14.37 8.03
CA ASN A 72 -0.57 15.17 6.82
C ASN A 72 -1.34 16.47 7.07
N ARG A 73 -2.51 16.40 7.72
CA ARG A 73 -3.39 17.56 7.94
C ARG A 73 -2.98 18.41 9.13
N PHE A 74 -2.60 17.78 10.23
CA PHE A 74 -2.51 18.41 11.54
C PHE A 74 -1.16 18.25 12.21
N GLY A 75 -0.35 17.28 11.76
CA GLY A 75 0.92 16.95 12.38
C GLY A 75 1.89 18.13 12.41
N GLN A 76 2.41 18.38 13.59
CA GLN A 76 3.46 19.37 13.88
C GLN A 76 4.63 18.66 14.53
N VAL A 77 5.84 19.23 14.44
CA VAL A 77 7.02 18.67 15.13
C VAL A 77 6.99 19.16 16.59
N THR A 78 5.93 18.73 17.33
CA THR A 78 5.79 18.99 18.77
C THR A 78 6.14 17.73 19.55
N PHE A 79 6.58 17.91 20.79
CA PHE A 79 6.85 16.76 21.69
C PHE A 79 5.65 15.83 21.79
N LYS A 80 4.44 16.40 21.89
CA LYS A 80 3.19 15.64 21.94
C LYS A 80 2.99 14.75 20.71
N ASP A 81 3.04 15.31 19.49
CA ASP A 81 2.77 14.55 18.26
C ASP A 81 3.82 13.49 17.99
N VAL A 82 5.09 13.82 18.26
CA VAL A 82 6.20 12.87 18.14
C VAL A 82 6.06 11.75 19.17
N SER A 83 5.64 12.05 20.43
CA SER A 83 5.43 11.02 21.46
C SER A 83 4.32 10.04 21.09
N PHE A 84 3.19 10.51 20.54
CA PHE A 84 2.14 9.61 20.01
C PHE A 84 2.67 8.72 18.91
N MET A 85 3.45 9.27 18.00
CA MET A 85 4.04 8.50 16.89
C MET A 85 5.01 7.43 17.41
N MET A 86 5.91 7.79 18.34
CA MET A 86 6.85 6.84 18.97
C MET A 86 6.11 5.74 19.75
N PHE A 87 5.03 6.09 20.45
CA PHE A 87 4.19 5.11 21.13
C PHE A 87 3.53 4.15 20.10
N ASN A 88 2.99 4.67 19.01
CA ASN A 88 2.40 3.85 17.95
C ASN A 88 3.45 2.94 17.28
N MET A 89 4.69 3.41 17.11
CA MET A 89 5.81 2.57 16.66
C MET A 89 6.07 1.40 17.62
N PHE A 90 6.11 1.68 18.92
CA PHE A 90 6.30 0.65 19.93
C PHE A 90 5.21 -0.43 19.88
N ILE A 91 3.95 -0.03 19.79
CA ILE A 91 2.82 -0.97 19.63
C ILE A 91 2.95 -1.76 18.32
N MET A 92 3.38 -1.11 17.21
CA MET A 92 3.56 -1.77 15.92
C MET A 92 4.63 -2.88 15.96
N VAL A 93 5.69 -2.75 16.75
CA VAL A 93 6.68 -3.82 16.93
C VAL A 93 6.04 -5.08 17.52
N PHE A 94 5.19 -4.92 18.55
CA PHE A 94 4.44 -6.05 19.12
C PHE A 94 3.43 -6.63 18.14
N LEU A 95 2.69 -5.76 17.44
CA LEU A 95 1.74 -6.19 16.42
C LEU A 95 2.44 -7.01 15.32
N SER A 96 3.62 -6.58 14.88
CA SER A 96 4.40 -7.27 13.82
C SER A 96 4.75 -8.70 14.22
N ASN A 97 5.01 -8.95 15.50
CA ASN A 97 5.28 -10.29 16.02
C ASN A 97 4.00 -11.15 16.16
N SER A 98 2.83 -10.53 16.06
CA SER A 98 1.52 -11.22 16.05
C SER A 98 0.99 -11.47 14.64
N LEU A 99 1.73 -11.09 13.60
CA LEU A 99 1.39 -11.34 12.20
C LEU A 99 1.86 -12.73 11.79
N TYR A 100 1.03 -13.72 12.09
CA TYR A 100 1.30 -15.13 11.81
C TYR A 100 0.07 -15.82 11.24
N PRO A 101 0.21 -16.83 10.35
CA PRO A 101 -0.93 -17.52 9.73
C PRO A 101 -1.90 -18.19 10.68
N ASP A 102 -1.44 -18.57 11.87
CA ASP A 102 -2.27 -19.16 12.91
C ASP A 102 -2.97 -18.06 13.72
N PHE A 103 -4.13 -17.62 13.22
CA PHE A 103 -4.90 -16.53 13.83
C PHE A 103 -5.39 -16.84 15.25
N GLU A 104 -5.61 -18.09 15.58
CA GLU A 104 -6.06 -18.46 16.94
C GLU A 104 -4.97 -18.16 17.98
N LYS A 105 -3.72 -18.53 17.68
CA LYS A 105 -2.59 -18.28 18.59
C LYS A 105 -2.27 -16.81 18.78
N THR A 106 -2.45 -16.01 17.73
CA THR A 106 -2.06 -14.60 17.72
C THR A 106 -3.24 -13.66 17.90
N PHE A 107 -4.46 -14.18 18.08
CA PHE A 107 -5.69 -13.41 18.20
C PHE A 107 -5.61 -12.34 19.28
N PHE A 108 -5.28 -12.74 20.51
CA PHE A 108 -5.27 -11.82 21.66
C PHE A 108 -4.23 -10.70 21.49
N PRO A 109 -2.93 -10.99 21.28
CA PRO A 109 -1.94 -9.91 21.11
C PRO A 109 -2.21 -9.05 19.89
N PHE A 110 -2.72 -9.60 18.79
CA PHE A 110 -3.08 -8.86 17.60
C PHE A 110 -4.17 -7.82 17.87
N PHE A 111 -5.35 -8.24 18.36
CA PHE A 111 -6.47 -7.34 18.60
C PHE A 111 -6.21 -6.38 19.78
N LEU A 112 -5.39 -6.76 20.75
CA LEU A 112 -4.94 -5.85 21.80
C LEU A 112 -4.09 -4.70 21.22
N CYS A 113 -3.14 -5.01 20.36
CA CYS A 113 -2.32 -3.99 19.71
C CYS A 113 -3.16 -3.08 18.79
N VAL A 114 -4.09 -3.65 18.02
CA VAL A 114 -5.03 -2.88 17.19
C VAL A 114 -5.87 -1.93 18.04
N ALA A 115 -6.43 -2.43 19.16
CA ALA A 115 -7.24 -1.64 20.06
C ALA A 115 -6.47 -0.45 20.65
N ILE A 116 -5.25 -0.70 21.16
CA ILE A 116 -4.39 0.33 21.76
C ILE A 116 -3.95 1.35 20.71
N MET A 117 -3.59 0.91 19.53
CA MET A 117 -3.14 1.79 18.45
C MET A 117 -4.27 2.73 17.99
N TYR A 118 -5.48 2.21 17.76
CA TYR A 118 -6.61 3.05 17.40
C TYR A 118 -7.09 3.94 18.56
N LEU A 119 -6.94 3.48 19.81
CA LEU A 119 -7.15 4.35 20.99
C LEU A 119 -6.18 5.54 20.96
N SER A 120 -4.90 5.27 20.73
CA SER A 120 -3.86 6.29 20.63
C SER A 120 -4.15 7.30 19.52
N ILE A 121 -4.49 6.82 18.30
CA ILE A 121 -4.86 7.68 17.17
C ILE A 121 -6.09 8.52 17.50
N GLY A 122 -7.13 7.93 18.09
CA GLY A 122 -8.34 8.64 18.51
C GLY A 122 -8.06 9.74 19.52
N LEU A 123 -7.23 9.46 20.52
CA LEU A 123 -6.78 10.44 21.52
C LEU A 123 -5.97 11.57 20.88
N GLN A 124 -5.08 11.26 19.93
CA GLN A 124 -4.29 12.25 19.22
C GLN A 124 -5.19 13.26 18.48
N TYR A 125 -6.20 12.79 17.73
CA TYR A 125 -7.20 13.65 17.09
C TYR A 125 -8.02 14.44 18.10
N LEU A 126 -8.49 13.83 19.21
CA LEU A 126 -9.28 14.48 20.26
C LEU A 126 -8.51 15.60 20.94
N LEU A 127 -7.25 15.36 21.28
CA LEU A 127 -6.38 16.37 21.92
C LEU A 127 -6.06 17.53 20.96
N HIS A 128 -6.07 17.28 19.64
CA HIS A 128 -5.86 18.33 18.66
C HIS A 128 -7.05 19.28 18.54
N ILE A 129 -8.29 18.82 18.78
CA ILE A 129 -9.50 19.67 18.78
C ILE A 129 -9.40 20.83 19.76
N ARG A 130 -8.63 20.71 20.85
CA ARG A 130 -8.46 21.73 21.89
C ARG A 130 -7.60 22.92 21.46
N THR A 131 -7.02 22.91 20.27
CA THR A 131 -6.09 23.95 19.79
C THR A 131 -6.76 25.13 19.06
N GLY A 132 -8.10 25.25 19.12
CA GLY A 132 -8.82 26.38 18.53
C GLY A 132 -8.96 26.29 16.99
N LEU A 133 -9.24 25.12 16.47
CA LEU A 133 -9.38 24.83 15.04
C LEU A 133 -10.59 25.52 14.40
N ASP A 134 -10.50 25.78 13.09
CA ASP A 134 -11.65 26.17 12.29
C ASP A 134 -12.71 25.04 12.23
N TYR A 135 -13.90 25.37 11.67
CA TYR A 135 -15.03 24.41 11.64
C TYR A 135 -14.70 23.13 10.87
N GLY A 136 -14.06 23.23 9.71
CA GLY A 136 -13.74 22.08 8.85
C GLY A 136 -12.74 21.13 9.52
N ASP A 137 -11.66 21.69 10.05
CA ASP A 137 -10.61 20.96 10.75
C ASP A 137 -11.16 20.29 12.02
N LYS A 138 -11.97 21.02 12.79
CA LYS A 138 -12.62 20.48 14.00
C LYS A 138 -13.54 19.29 13.68
N ARG A 139 -14.38 19.40 12.64
CA ARG A 139 -15.28 18.33 12.21
C ARG A 139 -14.52 17.12 11.67
N THR A 140 -13.45 17.38 10.94
CA THR A 140 -12.56 16.32 10.45
C THR A 140 -11.90 15.56 11.61
N CYS A 141 -11.35 16.27 12.59
CA CYS A 141 -10.81 15.64 13.80
C CYS A 141 -11.85 14.82 14.55
N GLN A 142 -13.08 15.33 14.70
CA GLN A 142 -14.17 14.60 15.34
C GLN A 142 -14.51 13.31 14.59
N ALA A 143 -14.58 13.36 13.25
CA ALA A 143 -14.88 12.19 12.42
C ALA A 143 -13.82 11.10 12.60
N PHE A 144 -12.53 11.46 12.45
CA PHE A 144 -11.43 10.50 12.64
C PHE A 144 -11.36 9.96 14.07
N ALA A 145 -11.52 10.81 15.08
CA ALA A 145 -11.54 10.38 16.48
C ALA A 145 -12.69 9.40 16.76
N THR A 146 -13.91 9.70 16.26
CA THR A 146 -15.07 8.81 16.44
C THR A 146 -14.82 7.45 15.79
N VAL A 147 -14.36 7.41 14.54
CA VAL A 147 -14.07 6.17 13.83
C VAL A 147 -12.98 5.39 14.57
N ALA A 148 -11.90 6.05 15.01
CA ALA A 148 -10.82 5.39 15.73
C ALA A 148 -11.28 4.81 17.08
N PHE A 149 -12.09 5.53 17.85
CA PHE A 149 -12.63 5.00 19.10
C PHE A 149 -13.59 3.84 18.91
N VAL A 150 -14.42 3.86 17.85
CA VAL A 150 -15.30 2.73 17.52
C VAL A 150 -14.47 1.48 17.16
N ILE A 151 -13.41 1.63 16.36
CA ILE A 151 -12.52 0.51 16.01
C ILE A 151 -11.82 -0.01 17.28
N SER A 152 -11.29 0.87 18.10
CA SER A 152 -10.66 0.50 19.38
C SER A 152 -11.62 -0.28 20.27
N PHE A 153 -12.86 0.23 20.46
CA PHE A 153 -13.88 -0.44 21.23
C PHE A 153 -14.23 -1.84 20.69
N LEU A 154 -14.44 -1.97 19.37
CA LEU A 154 -14.73 -3.25 18.75
C LEU A 154 -13.57 -4.24 18.88
N SER A 155 -12.33 -3.76 18.79
CA SER A 155 -11.15 -4.60 18.99
C SER A 155 -11.02 -5.07 20.45
N PHE A 156 -11.30 -4.22 21.44
CA PHE A 156 -11.39 -4.65 22.84
C PHE A 156 -12.56 -5.60 23.08
N LEU A 157 -13.71 -5.35 22.47
CA LEU A 157 -14.87 -6.23 22.56
C LEU A 157 -14.54 -7.64 22.04
N SER A 158 -13.76 -7.74 20.96
CA SER A 158 -13.27 -9.03 20.44
C SER A 158 -12.53 -9.84 21.50
N LEU A 159 -11.79 -9.21 22.40
CA LEU A 159 -10.96 -9.90 23.41
C LEU A 159 -11.77 -10.52 24.56
N VAL A 160 -13.00 -10.03 24.79
CA VAL A 160 -13.84 -10.47 25.92
C VAL A 160 -14.99 -11.39 25.49
N LEU A 161 -15.24 -11.51 24.18
CA LEU A 161 -16.29 -12.38 23.65
C LEU A 161 -15.87 -13.85 23.60
N PRO A 162 -16.83 -14.79 23.66
CA PRO A 162 -16.57 -16.22 23.46
C PRO A 162 -15.93 -16.51 22.10
N GLN A 163 -15.09 -17.54 22.03
CA GLN A 163 -14.35 -17.95 20.82
C GLN A 163 -15.22 -18.14 19.58
N SER A 164 -16.49 -18.54 19.77
CA SER A 164 -17.44 -18.75 18.65
C SER A 164 -17.79 -17.48 17.87
N ILE A 165 -17.66 -16.29 18.48
CA ILE A 165 -18.08 -15.00 17.89
C ILE A 165 -17.03 -13.88 18.00
N HIS A 166 -15.88 -14.13 18.63
CA HIS A 166 -14.89 -13.11 18.94
C HIS A 166 -14.29 -12.41 17.69
N TYR A 167 -14.28 -13.08 16.53
CA TYR A 167 -13.82 -12.47 15.28
C TYR A 167 -14.77 -11.40 14.71
N ILE A 168 -16.08 -11.50 15.04
CA ILE A 168 -17.09 -10.63 14.42
C ILE A 168 -16.82 -9.14 14.67
N PRO A 169 -16.62 -8.67 15.92
CA PRO A 169 -16.33 -7.26 16.16
C PRO A 169 -15.00 -6.83 15.52
N GLY A 170 -13.98 -7.69 15.52
CA GLY A 170 -12.70 -7.41 14.89
C GLY A 170 -12.82 -7.13 13.40
N PHE A 171 -13.48 -8.00 12.64
CA PHE A 171 -13.74 -7.78 11.21
C PHE A 171 -14.66 -6.59 10.95
N LEU A 172 -15.67 -6.35 11.80
CA LEU A 172 -16.48 -5.15 11.74
C LEU A 172 -15.63 -3.89 11.94
N GLY A 173 -14.66 -3.94 12.86
CA GLY A 173 -13.67 -2.86 13.07
C GLY A 173 -12.88 -2.56 11.81
N VAL A 174 -12.39 -3.58 11.07
CA VAL A 174 -11.70 -3.38 9.78
C VAL A 174 -12.62 -2.74 8.75
N PHE A 175 -13.84 -3.23 8.64
CA PHE A 175 -14.83 -2.66 7.71
C PHE A 175 -15.10 -1.19 8.03
N ILE A 176 -15.22 -0.84 9.30
CA ILE A 176 -15.38 0.55 9.74
C ILE A 176 -14.09 1.36 9.50
N ALA A 177 -12.92 0.78 9.70
CA ALA A 177 -11.66 1.46 9.37
C ALA A 177 -11.56 1.82 7.89
N ALA A 178 -12.04 0.93 7.01
CA ALA A 178 -12.04 1.15 5.58
C ALA A 178 -13.15 2.12 5.10
N THR A 179 -14.32 2.11 5.72
CA THR A 179 -15.52 2.80 5.18
C THR A 179 -16.10 3.86 6.09
N GLY A 180 -15.77 3.84 7.38
CA GLY A 180 -16.42 4.67 8.42
C GLY A 180 -16.22 6.18 8.26
N LEU A 181 -15.26 6.61 7.44
CA LEU A 181 -15.06 8.02 7.09
C LEU A 181 -15.91 8.48 5.91
N ILE A 182 -16.52 7.56 5.14
CA ILE A 182 -17.34 7.90 3.96
C ILE A 182 -18.53 8.82 4.33
N PRO A 183 -19.30 8.58 5.39
CA PRO A 183 -20.41 9.47 5.79
C PRO A 183 -19.96 10.90 6.15
N PHE A 184 -18.68 11.07 6.48
CA PHE A 184 -18.11 12.36 6.89
C PHE A 184 -17.44 13.14 5.75
N GLN A 185 -17.50 12.67 4.50
CA GLN A 185 -16.82 13.29 3.35
C GLN A 185 -17.09 14.79 3.22
N LYS A 186 -18.32 15.25 3.52
CA LYS A 186 -18.68 16.68 3.49
C LYS A 186 -17.82 17.55 4.42
N TYR A 187 -17.29 17.00 5.50
CA TYR A 187 -16.40 17.70 6.41
C TYR A 187 -14.94 17.59 5.97
N LEU A 188 -14.56 16.41 5.44
CA LEU A 188 -13.21 16.14 4.97
C LEU A 188 -12.82 17.01 3.76
N VAL A 189 -13.80 17.37 2.92
CA VAL A 189 -13.60 18.33 1.81
C VAL A 189 -13.24 19.73 2.31
N LEU A 190 -13.72 20.12 3.50
CA LEU A 190 -13.40 21.41 4.13
C LEU A 190 -12.00 21.41 4.77
N SER A 191 -11.40 20.24 4.97
CA SER A 191 -10.05 20.05 5.51
C SER A 191 -9.26 19.13 4.57
N PRO A 192 -8.89 19.61 3.37
CA PRO A 192 -8.21 18.79 2.37
C PRO A 192 -6.82 18.37 2.83
N VAL A 193 -6.31 17.29 2.24
CA VAL A 193 -4.92 16.85 2.47
C VAL A 193 -3.93 17.78 1.76
N ASN A 194 -2.73 17.88 2.33
CA ASN A 194 -1.57 18.37 1.59
C ASN A 194 -1.14 17.28 0.61
N MET A 195 -1.50 17.47 -0.67
CA MET A 195 -1.31 16.44 -1.70
C MET A 195 0.18 16.12 -1.91
N MET A 196 1.05 17.13 -1.91
CA MET A 196 2.50 16.94 -2.07
C MET A 196 3.07 16.03 -0.97
N HIS A 197 2.80 16.36 0.29
CA HIS A 197 3.23 15.55 1.43
C HIS A 197 2.62 14.14 1.41
N LEU A 198 1.35 14.00 0.99
CA LEU A 198 0.69 12.69 0.96
C LEU A 198 1.29 11.78 -0.11
N VAL A 199 1.52 12.30 -1.32
CA VAL A 199 2.17 11.57 -2.41
C VAL A 199 3.59 11.17 -2.00
N GLU A 200 4.36 12.09 -1.40
CA GLU A 200 5.70 11.81 -0.89
C GLU A 200 5.68 10.64 0.11
N ARG A 201 4.79 10.67 1.12
CA ARG A 201 4.67 9.61 2.11
C ARG A 201 4.32 8.26 1.50
N PHE A 202 3.32 8.21 0.62
CA PHE A 202 2.94 6.96 -0.04
C PHE A 202 4.04 6.45 -0.95
N SER A 203 4.74 7.33 -1.65
CA SER A 203 5.85 6.96 -2.52
C SER A 203 7.02 6.39 -1.72
N LEU A 204 7.39 7.02 -0.60
CA LEU A 204 8.49 6.57 0.26
C LEU A 204 8.20 5.17 0.82
N LEU A 205 7.00 4.93 1.34
CA LEU A 205 6.62 3.58 1.82
C LEU A 205 6.68 2.56 0.69
N THR A 206 6.15 2.89 -0.49
CA THR A 206 6.18 1.99 -1.66
C THR A 206 7.61 1.73 -2.14
N ILE A 207 8.50 2.74 -2.13
CA ILE A 207 9.94 2.55 -2.45
C ILE A 207 10.59 1.56 -1.49
N ILE A 208 10.26 1.64 -0.20
CA ILE A 208 10.81 0.71 0.79
C ILE A 208 10.27 -0.71 0.54
N ILE A 209 9.01 -0.86 0.12
CA ILE A 209 8.46 -2.17 -0.28
C ILE A 209 9.15 -2.72 -1.54
N PHE A 210 9.51 -1.88 -2.52
CA PHE A 210 10.38 -2.29 -3.62
C PHE A 210 11.74 -2.78 -3.10
N GLY A 211 12.28 -2.15 -2.05
CA GLY A 211 13.48 -2.61 -1.36
C GLY A 211 13.33 -4.02 -0.78
N GLU A 212 12.16 -4.35 -0.20
CA GLU A 212 11.87 -5.71 0.28
C GLU A 212 11.80 -6.73 -0.87
N VAL A 213 11.23 -6.35 -2.01
CA VAL A 213 11.26 -7.21 -3.22
C VAL A 213 12.70 -7.46 -3.67
N LEU A 214 13.55 -6.43 -3.63
CA LEU A 214 14.97 -6.55 -3.94
C LEU A 214 15.69 -7.50 -2.94
N VAL A 215 15.41 -7.40 -1.66
CA VAL A 215 15.97 -8.29 -0.63
C VAL A 215 15.51 -9.73 -0.86
N GLY A 216 14.21 -9.95 -1.16
CA GLY A 216 13.67 -11.25 -1.52
C GLY A 216 14.37 -11.86 -2.73
N LEU A 217 14.55 -11.06 -3.78
CA LEU A 217 15.29 -11.45 -4.98
C LEU A 217 16.76 -11.80 -4.65
N ALA A 218 17.44 -10.95 -3.90
CA ALA A 218 18.85 -11.16 -3.54
C ALA A 218 19.04 -12.44 -2.72
N SER A 219 18.17 -12.69 -1.76
CA SER A 219 18.26 -13.86 -0.86
C SER A 219 17.89 -15.18 -1.53
N SER A 220 17.00 -15.15 -2.56
CA SER A 220 16.53 -16.36 -3.23
C SER A 220 17.31 -16.70 -4.50
N SER A 221 17.96 -15.72 -5.12
CA SER A 221 18.48 -15.84 -6.49
C SER A 221 19.97 -15.62 -6.61
N PHE A 222 20.53 -14.58 -5.96
CA PHE A 222 21.92 -14.20 -6.17
C PHE A 222 22.88 -15.04 -5.34
N SER A 223 23.36 -16.14 -5.93
CA SER A 223 24.53 -16.89 -5.43
C SER A 223 25.75 -16.57 -6.29
N ILE A 224 26.88 -16.27 -5.64
CA ILE A 224 28.15 -16.00 -6.33
C ILE A 224 28.67 -17.27 -7.02
N ASP A 225 28.36 -18.43 -6.46
CA ASP A 225 28.84 -19.72 -6.96
C ASP A 225 28.04 -20.23 -8.17
N HIS A 226 26.80 -19.76 -8.36
CA HIS A 226 25.89 -20.22 -9.41
C HIS A 226 25.15 -19.05 -10.05
N PHE A 227 25.85 -18.25 -10.86
CA PHE A 227 25.21 -17.18 -11.62
C PHE A 227 24.29 -17.75 -12.69
N SER A 228 23.02 -17.28 -12.70
CA SER A 228 22.05 -17.57 -13.75
C SER A 228 21.63 -16.28 -14.45
N TYR A 229 21.57 -16.30 -15.78
CA TYR A 229 21.10 -15.16 -16.56
C TYR A 229 19.65 -14.76 -16.23
N ILE A 230 18.86 -15.69 -15.69
CA ILE A 230 17.47 -15.43 -15.31
C ILE A 230 17.37 -14.31 -14.24
N TYR A 231 18.39 -14.15 -13.39
CA TYR A 231 18.44 -13.11 -12.36
C TYR A 231 18.45 -11.69 -12.98
N ILE A 232 19.02 -11.53 -14.17
CA ILE A 232 18.98 -10.26 -14.91
C ILE A 232 17.53 -9.91 -15.26
N PHE A 233 16.75 -10.89 -15.74
CA PHE A 233 15.36 -10.68 -16.10
C PHE A 233 14.47 -10.44 -14.88
N GLN A 234 14.70 -11.15 -13.76
CA GLN A 234 13.99 -10.89 -12.51
C GLN A 234 14.27 -9.48 -11.99
N PHE A 235 15.51 -9.04 -12.03
CA PHE A 235 15.89 -7.67 -11.68
C PHE A 235 15.29 -6.63 -12.65
N MET A 236 15.20 -6.95 -13.93
CA MET A 236 14.58 -6.11 -14.95
C MET A 236 13.07 -5.93 -14.69
N ILE A 237 12.35 -6.95 -14.19
CA ILE A 237 10.96 -6.82 -13.74
C ILE A 237 10.88 -5.73 -12.65
N LEU A 238 11.71 -5.84 -11.62
CA LEU A 238 11.70 -4.91 -10.48
C LEU A 238 11.97 -3.47 -10.94
N ILE A 239 13.04 -3.25 -11.71
CA ILE A 239 13.39 -1.91 -12.22
C ILE A 239 12.28 -1.35 -13.11
N SER A 240 11.67 -2.18 -13.95
CA SER A 240 10.62 -1.74 -14.87
C SER A 240 9.36 -1.31 -14.11
N LEU A 241 8.91 -2.07 -13.14
CA LEU A 241 7.78 -1.71 -12.29
C LEU A 241 8.07 -0.44 -11.47
N PHE A 242 9.25 -0.35 -10.87
CA PHE A 242 9.68 0.85 -10.16
C PHE A 242 9.76 2.06 -11.10
N GLY A 243 10.32 1.91 -12.31
CA GLY A 243 10.43 2.98 -13.28
C GLY A 243 9.08 3.57 -13.69
N VAL A 244 8.08 2.72 -13.97
CA VAL A 244 6.71 3.19 -14.26
C VAL A 244 6.09 3.88 -13.05
N TYR A 245 6.23 3.30 -11.86
CA TYR A 245 5.75 3.90 -10.61
C TYR A 245 6.35 5.28 -10.38
N TRP A 246 7.67 5.40 -10.47
CA TRP A 246 8.40 6.65 -10.30
C TRP A 246 7.98 7.71 -11.33
N ILE A 247 7.90 7.35 -12.62
CA ILE A 247 7.48 8.28 -13.67
C ILE A 247 6.08 8.83 -13.38
N ILE A 248 5.16 7.98 -12.96
CA ILE A 248 3.77 8.38 -12.68
C ILE A 248 3.70 9.26 -11.44
N THR A 249 4.32 8.87 -10.34
CA THR A 249 4.20 9.59 -9.08
C THR A 249 4.91 10.94 -9.10
N GLU A 250 6.08 11.03 -9.74
CA GLU A 250 6.89 12.27 -9.79
C GLU A 250 6.38 13.25 -10.85
N ASN A 251 5.97 12.75 -12.03
CA ASN A 251 5.75 13.64 -13.18
C ASN A 251 4.28 13.78 -13.59
N TYR A 252 3.39 12.87 -13.16
CA TYR A 252 2.01 12.87 -13.65
C TYR A 252 1.03 13.43 -12.63
N ILE A 253 1.29 13.25 -11.33
CA ILE A 253 0.38 13.70 -10.28
C ILE A 253 0.44 15.21 -10.12
N ASN A 254 -0.73 15.86 -10.13
CA ASN A 254 -0.85 17.27 -9.82
C ASN A 254 -0.88 17.49 -8.31
N HIS A 255 0.23 17.90 -7.74
CA HIS A 255 0.40 18.15 -6.31
C HIS A 255 -0.42 19.33 -5.77
N LYS A 256 -1.01 20.17 -6.65
CA LYS A 256 -1.84 21.31 -6.27
C LYS A 256 -3.34 20.97 -6.15
N LEU A 257 -3.72 19.72 -6.44
CA LEU A 257 -5.13 19.31 -6.35
C LEU A 257 -5.61 19.28 -4.91
N SER A 258 -6.80 19.85 -4.69
CA SER A 258 -7.53 19.70 -3.43
C SER A 258 -8.24 18.34 -3.41
N SER A 259 -7.96 17.52 -2.41
CA SER A 259 -8.51 16.17 -2.30
C SER A 259 -8.65 15.75 -0.84
N ILE A 260 -9.50 14.76 -0.58
CA ILE A 260 -9.58 14.07 0.71
C ILE A 260 -8.51 12.98 0.88
N GLY A 261 -7.85 12.55 -0.22
CA GLY A 261 -6.72 11.63 -0.24
C GLY A 261 -7.06 10.13 -0.23
N PHE A 262 -8.32 9.73 -0.03
CA PHE A 262 -8.68 8.30 0.12
C PHE A 262 -8.40 7.46 -1.12
N ARG A 263 -8.74 7.97 -2.30
CA ARG A 263 -8.45 7.23 -3.55
C ARG A 263 -6.96 6.94 -3.69
N LEU A 264 -6.11 7.92 -3.39
CA LEU A 264 -4.66 7.73 -3.43
C LEU A 264 -4.21 6.67 -2.41
N SER A 265 -4.79 6.66 -1.21
CA SER A 265 -4.51 5.64 -0.20
C SER A 265 -4.89 4.23 -0.67
N TYR A 266 -6.11 4.02 -1.17
CA TYR A 266 -6.54 2.68 -1.58
C TYR A 266 -5.84 2.16 -2.83
N THR A 267 -5.45 3.05 -3.75
CA THR A 267 -4.66 2.64 -4.92
C THR A 267 -3.27 2.19 -4.53
N HIS A 268 -2.63 2.86 -3.58
CA HIS A 268 -1.33 2.41 -3.05
C HIS A 268 -1.43 1.11 -2.24
N LEU A 269 -2.54 0.87 -1.54
CA LEU A 269 -2.79 -0.45 -0.93
C LEU A 269 -2.76 -1.57 -1.98
N LEU A 270 -3.46 -1.38 -3.12
CA LEU A 270 -3.45 -2.36 -4.21
C LEU A 270 -2.04 -2.57 -4.78
N ILE A 271 -1.31 -1.49 -5.01
CA ILE A 271 0.08 -1.53 -5.50
C ILE A 271 0.96 -2.33 -4.53
N ASN A 272 0.86 -2.07 -3.24
CA ASN A 272 1.71 -2.70 -2.22
C ASN A 272 1.35 -4.18 -2.00
N ILE A 273 0.06 -4.55 -2.04
CA ILE A 273 -0.37 -5.95 -2.03
C ILE A 273 0.19 -6.67 -3.26
N ALA A 274 0.06 -6.05 -4.44
CA ALA A 274 0.57 -6.63 -5.69
C ALA A 274 2.09 -6.86 -5.65
N LEU A 275 2.86 -5.90 -5.14
CA LEU A 275 4.32 -6.02 -4.99
C LEU A 275 4.70 -7.19 -4.08
N GLY A 276 3.99 -7.41 -2.97
CA GLY A 276 4.23 -8.56 -2.10
C GLY A 276 3.94 -9.91 -2.79
N VAL A 277 2.89 -9.99 -3.62
CA VAL A 277 2.59 -11.18 -4.41
C VAL A 277 3.61 -11.40 -5.54
N ILE A 278 4.06 -10.31 -6.22
CA ILE A 278 5.13 -10.37 -7.22
C ILE A 278 6.42 -10.90 -6.59
N ASN A 279 6.78 -10.41 -5.39
CA ASN A 279 7.93 -10.91 -4.64
C ASN A 279 7.84 -12.42 -4.42
N ALA A 280 6.70 -12.89 -3.92
CA ALA A 280 6.48 -14.31 -3.70
C ALA A 280 6.56 -15.12 -5.00
N ALA A 281 5.99 -14.62 -6.12
CA ALA A 281 6.08 -15.28 -7.41
C ALA A 281 7.54 -15.40 -7.91
N ILE A 282 8.36 -14.34 -7.74
CA ILE A 282 9.79 -14.37 -8.08
C ILE A 282 10.53 -15.40 -7.19
N VAL A 283 10.26 -15.44 -5.89
CA VAL A 283 10.88 -16.41 -4.97
C VAL A 283 10.54 -17.84 -5.36
N PHE A 284 9.30 -18.09 -5.75
CA PHE A 284 8.85 -19.44 -6.16
C PHE A 284 9.41 -19.87 -7.52
N SER A 285 9.58 -18.97 -8.47
CA SER A 285 10.17 -19.29 -9.78
C SER A 285 11.61 -19.83 -9.70
N ASN A 286 12.28 -19.61 -8.57
CA ASN A 286 13.62 -20.16 -8.34
C ASN A 286 13.60 -21.53 -7.62
N ASN A 287 12.46 -21.98 -7.11
CA ASN A 287 12.35 -23.14 -6.23
C ASN A 287 11.47 -24.26 -6.79
N ASN A 288 10.81 -24.07 -7.93
CA ASN A 288 9.89 -25.02 -8.59
C ASN A 288 8.88 -25.69 -7.66
N LYS A 289 8.32 -24.90 -6.70
CA LYS A 289 7.38 -25.41 -5.70
C LYS A 289 5.92 -25.27 -6.10
N LEU A 290 5.63 -24.47 -7.12
CA LEU A 290 4.30 -24.22 -7.62
C LEU A 290 4.04 -24.99 -8.91
N ASN A 291 2.76 -25.28 -9.17
CA ASN A 291 2.33 -25.74 -10.49
C ASN A 291 2.49 -24.60 -11.50
N ASP A 292 3.01 -24.87 -12.68
CA ASP A 292 3.31 -23.88 -13.72
C ASP A 292 2.15 -22.92 -14.01
N LEU A 293 0.93 -23.47 -14.15
CA LEU A 293 -0.26 -22.65 -14.43
C LEU A 293 -0.59 -21.72 -13.25
N PHE A 294 -0.43 -22.20 -12.01
CA PHE A 294 -0.66 -21.39 -10.83
C PHE A 294 0.38 -20.27 -10.73
N GLU A 295 1.63 -20.57 -10.99
CA GLU A 295 2.74 -19.61 -10.95
C GLU A 295 2.59 -18.53 -12.03
N ILE A 296 2.29 -18.90 -13.28
CA ILE A 296 2.02 -17.96 -14.36
C ILE A 296 0.86 -17.04 -13.98
N ASN A 297 -0.26 -17.58 -13.51
CA ASN A 297 -1.41 -16.79 -13.10
C ASN A 297 -1.07 -15.84 -11.93
N MET A 298 -0.36 -16.33 -10.92
CA MET A 298 0.05 -15.53 -9.78
C MET A 298 0.91 -14.32 -10.20
N MET A 299 1.89 -14.54 -11.08
CA MET A 299 2.75 -13.48 -11.61
C MET A 299 1.96 -12.45 -12.42
N TYR A 300 1.19 -12.88 -13.40
CA TYR A 300 0.49 -11.95 -14.32
C TYR A 300 -0.68 -11.23 -13.66
N ILE A 301 -1.43 -11.90 -12.79
CA ILE A 301 -2.52 -11.26 -12.02
C ILE A 301 -1.95 -10.19 -11.09
N SER A 302 -0.84 -10.47 -10.38
CA SER A 302 -0.23 -9.49 -9.49
C SER A 302 0.35 -8.29 -10.25
N VAL A 303 1.03 -8.51 -11.39
CA VAL A 303 1.50 -7.44 -12.26
C VAL A 303 0.33 -6.61 -12.80
N LEU A 304 -0.76 -7.25 -13.21
CA LEU A 304 -1.98 -6.55 -13.66
C LEU A 304 -2.58 -5.71 -12.54
N ILE A 305 -2.69 -6.23 -11.32
CA ILE A 305 -3.20 -5.49 -10.15
C ILE A 305 -2.32 -4.27 -9.85
N PHE A 306 -1.00 -4.41 -9.95
CA PHE A 306 -0.06 -3.30 -9.82
C PHE A 306 -0.36 -2.18 -10.83
N TYR A 307 -0.52 -2.50 -12.12
CA TYR A 307 -0.87 -1.52 -13.15
C TYR A 307 -2.28 -0.94 -12.95
N ILE A 308 -3.26 -1.75 -12.54
CA ILE A 308 -4.60 -1.26 -12.18
C ILE A 308 -4.49 -0.21 -11.06
N GLY A 309 -3.69 -0.47 -10.03
CA GLY A 309 -3.42 0.50 -8.97
C GLY A 309 -2.90 1.83 -9.53
N LEU A 310 -1.92 1.78 -10.45
CA LEU A 310 -1.38 2.97 -11.12
C LEU A 310 -2.42 3.68 -12.00
N TRP A 311 -3.25 2.96 -12.74
CA TRP A 311 -4.28 3.55 -13.58
C TRP A 311 -5.43 4.18 -12.76
N LEU A 312 -5.72 3.65 -11.58
CA LEU A 312 -6.71 4.24 -10.67
C LEU A 312 -6.24 5.58 -10.06
N ILE A 313 -4.95 5.93 -10.16
CA ILE A 313 -4.43 7.24 -9.75
C ILE A 313 -4.69 8.33 -10.81
N THR A 314 -5.02 7.96 -12.05
CA THR A 314 -5.19 8.92 -13.18
C THR A 314 -6.04 10.16 -12.91
N PRO A 315 -7.12 10.14 -12.07
CA PRO A 315 -7.86 11.38 -11.76
C PRO A 315 -7.05 12.44 -10.99
N TYR A 316 -5.88 12.09 -10.48
CA TYR A 316 -4.95 13.04 -9.86
C TYR A 316 -3.92 13.59 -10.84
N PHE A 317 -3.94 13.17 -12.11
CA PHE A 317 -3.00 13.63 -13.11
C PHE A 317 -3.33 15.06 -13.57
N HIS A 318 -2.36 15.73 -14.14
CA HIS A 318 -2.59 16.93 -14.94
C HIS A 318 -3.55 16.60 -16.08
N ASN A 319 -4.52 17.46 -16.38
CA ASN A 319 -5.63 17.21 -17.31
C ASN A 319 -5.24 16.70 -18.71
N GLU A 320 -4.03 17.00 -19.16
CA GLU A 320 -3.50 16.59 -20.47
C GLU A 320 -2.97 15.16 -20.51
N LEU A 321 -3.02 14.43 -19.39
CA LEU A 321 -2.27 13.20 -19.17
C LEU A 321 -3.10 11.91 -19.22
N THR A 322 -4.42 12.00 -19.19
CA THR A 322 -5.31 10.84 -19.27
C THR A 322 -5.39 10.31 -20.70
N ASN A 323 -4.45 9.48 -21.10
CA ASN A 323 -4.52 8.88 -22.42
C ASN A 323 -4.85 7.39 -22.34
N ALA A 324 -6.09 7.03 -22.65
CA ALA A 324 -6.57 5.64 -22.73
C ALA A 324 -5.67 4.76 -23.63
N LYS A 325 -4.97 5.37 -24.61
CA LYS A 325 -4.04 4.69 -25.48
C LYS A 325 -2.87 4.04 -24.71
N TYR A 326 -2.35 4.66 -23.65
CA TYR A 326 -1.25 4.07 -22.86
C TYR A 326 -1.74 2.89 -22.03
N ILE A 327 -2.97 2.98 -21.48
CA ILE A 327 -3.59 1.89 -20.74
C ILE A 327 -3.83 0.70 -21.67
N SER A 328 -4.44 0.94 -22.84
CA SER A 328 -4.74 -0.13 -23.81
C SER A 328 -3.48 -0.78 -24.36
N SER A 329 -2.44 0.01 -24.67
CA SER A 329 -1.16 -0.53 -25.12
C SER A 329 -0.48 -1.39 -24.06
N SER A 330 -0.46 -0.93 -22.80
CA SER A 330 0.11 -1.69 -21.68
C SER A 330 -0.65 -3.00 -21.46
N LEU A 331 -1.98 -2.95 -21.52
CA LEU A 331 -2.82 -4.14 -21.37
C LEU A 331 -2.56 -5.13 -22.52
N GLY A 332 -2.48 -4.64 -23.78
CA GLY A 332 -2.17 -5.47 -24.94
C GLY A 332 -0.82 -6.19 -24.83
N ILE A 333 0.22 -5.47 -24.36
CA ILE A 333 1.56 -6.06 -24.13
C ILE A 333 1.50 -7.15 -23.06
N LEU A 334 0.80 -6.90 -21.94
CA LEU A 334 0.65 -7.90 -20.86
C LEU A 334 -0.12 -9.14 -21.34
N VAL A 335 -1.19 -8.96 -22.12
CA VAL A 335 -1.97 -10.08 -22.67
C VAL A 335 -1.12 -10.93 -23.62
N VAL A 336 -0.37 -10.32 -24.55
CA VAL A 336 0.54 -11.06 -25.46
C VAL A 336 1.59 -11.83 -24.67
N SER A 337 2.22 -11.20 -23.68
CA SER A 337 3.21 -11.83 -22.80
C SER A 337 2.61 -13.02 -22.02
N TYR A 338 1.40 -12.86 -21.51
CA TYR A 338 0.68 -13.92 -20.80
C TYR A 338 0.39 -15.12 -21.71
N ILE A 339 -0.08 -14.89 -22.94
CA ILE A 339 -0.32 -15.94 -23.92
C ILE A 339 0.98 -16.69 -24.26
N ILE A 340 2.09 -15.97 -24.43
CA ILE A 340 3.40 -16.61 -24.67
C ILE A 340 3.76 -17.52 -23.50
N SER A 341 3.60 -17.06 -22.27
CA SER A 341 3.89 -17.88 -21.08
C SER A 341 2.98 -19.10 -20.97
N LEU A 342 1.71 -19.02 -21.39
CA LEU A 342 0.80 -20.17 -21.42
C LEU A 342 1.16 -21.20 -22.48
N ILE A 343 1.60 -20.75 -23.68
CA ILE A 343 2.03 -21.64 -24.77
C ILE A 343 3.26 -22.44 -24.35
N PHE A 344 4.19 -21.79 -23.65
CA PHE A 344 5.44 -22.39 -23.21
C PHE A 344 5.44 -22.81 -21.74
N LYS A 345 4.24 -23.12 -21.18
CA LYS A 345 4.15 -23.66 -19.82
C LYS A 345 5.05 -24.89 -19.68
N GLY A 346 5.68 -25.05 -18.51
CA GLY A 346 6.71 -26.07 -18.28
C GLY A 346 8.14 -25.55 -18.51
N HIS A 347 8.27 -24.30 -18.93
CA HIS A 347 9.55 -23.60 -19.06
C HIS A 347 9.51 -22.31 -18.23
N ASP A 348 9.77 -22.40 -16.92
CA ASP A 348 9.67 -21.27 -15.96
C ASP A 348 10.48 -20.05 -16.39
N GLN A 349 11.61 -20.27 -17.07
CA GLN A 349 12.44 -19.21 -17.61
C GLN A 349 11.70 -18.36 -18.65
N VAL A 350 10.83 -18.98 -19.48
CA VAL A 350 10.06 -18.25 -20.51
C VAL A 350 9.08 -17.28 -19.88
N MET A 351 8.44 -17.68 -18.76
CA MET A 351 7.55 -16.79 -18.01
C MET A 351 8.31 -15.55 -17.50
N ILE A 352 9.44 -15.75 -16.83
CA ILE A 352 10.24 -14.63 -16.28
C ILE A 352 10.75 -13.71 -17.40
N ILE A 353 11.26 -14.26 -18.50
CA ILE A 353 11.73 -13.47 -19.64
C ILE A 353 10.57 -12.69 -20.25
N SER A 354 9.45 -13.34 -20.48
CA SER A 354 8.28 -12.75 -21.14
C SER A 354 7.69 -11.59 -20.32
N VAL A 355 7.46 -11.78 -19.00
CA VAL A 355 6.95 -10.72 -18.15
C VAL A 355 7.96 -9.58 -17.98
N SER A 356 9.25 -9.90 -17.94
CA SER A 356 10.34 -8.92 -17.86
C SER A 356 10.36 -8.01 -19.11
N VAL A 357 10.34 -8.60 -20.30
CA VAL A 357 10.29 -7.85 -21.56
C VAL A 357 9.01 -7.01 -21.65
N ALA A 358 7.86 -7.56 -21.23
CA ALA A 358 6.59 -6.85 -21.24
C ALA A 358 6.62 -5.63 -20.33
N THR A 359 7.04 -5.78 -19.06
CA THR A 359 7.12 -4.67 -18.11
C THR A 359 8.14 -3.60 -18.55
N PHE A 360 9.24 -4.02 -19.14
CA PHE A 360 10.26 -3.12 -19.70
C PHE A 360 9.72 -2.31 -20.90
N CYS A 361 9.03 -2.95 -21.83
CA CYS A 361 8.37 -2.26 -22.94
C CYS A 361 7.35 -1.23 -22.45
N ILE A 362 6.55 -1.58 -21.43
CA ILE A 362 5.60 -0.66 -20.82
C ILE A 362 6.35 0.53 -20.21
N MET A 363 7.42 0.30 -19.47
CA MET A 363 8.24 1.38 -18.89
C MET A 363 8.76 2.32 -19.99
N LEU A 364 9.26 1.81 -21.10
CA LEU A 364 9.74 2.63 -22.23
C LEU A 364 8.64 3.49 -22.84
N ILE A 365 7.40 2.98 -22.93
CA ILE A 365 6.25 3.75 -23.43
C ILE A 365 5.99 4.96 -22.52
N TYR A 366 5.97 4.77 -21.19
CA TYR A 366 5.78 5.87 -20.23
C TYR A 366 6.94 6.86 -20.25
N PHE A 367 8.18 6.37 -20.38
CA PHE A 367 9.38 7.22 -20.43
C PHE A 367 9.42 8.09 -21.71
N LYS A 368 9.06 7.51 -22.86
CA LYS A 368 8.97 8.25 -24.12
C LYS A 368 7.93 9.37 -24.05
N ASN A 369 6.79 9.10 -23.45
CA ASN A 369 5.73 10.10 -23.26
C ASN A 369 6.16 11.25 -22.35
N GLN A 370 6.93 11.00 -21.29
CA GLN A 370 7.49 12.03 -20.43
C GLN A 370 8.44 12.98 -21.20
N ARG A 371 9.33 12.42 -22.06
CA ARG A 371 10.28 13.22 -22.85
C ARG A 371 9.60 14.15 -23.85
N LEU A 372 8.56 13.68 -24.54
CA LEU A 372 7.82 14.51 -25.50
C LEU A 372 7.21 15.76 -24.86
N ARG A 373 6.87 15.71 -23.59
CA ARG A 373 6.29 16.84 -22.83
C ARG A 373 7.31 17.84 -22.37
N GLN A 374 8.49 17.37 -21.96
CA GLN A 374 9.59 18.25 -21.58
C GLN A 374 10.11 19.07 -22.78
N SER A 375 9.85 18.58 -24.01
CA SER A 375 10.18 19.30 -25.24
C SER A 375 9.10 20.31 -25.67
N ASP A 376 7.85 20.14 -25.18
CA ASP A 376 6.69 20.98 -25.54
C ASP A 376 6.40 22.05 -24.46
N ALA A 377 7.08 22.02 -23.30
CA ALA A 377 6.97 22.96 -22.19
C ALA A 377 8.16 23.94 -22.16
#